data_b2c59fd9bff7cce10e35f5492cd04649
#
_entry.id   b2c59fd9bff7cce10e35f5492cd04649
#
_cell.length_a   1.000
_cell.length_b   1.000
_cell.length_c   1.000
_cell.angle_alpha   90.00
_cell.angle_beta   90.00
_cell.angle_gamma   90.00
#
_symmetry.space_group_name_H-M   'P 1'
#
loop_
_entity.id
_entity.type
_entity.pdbx_description
1 polymer ?
#
loop_
_entity_poly.entity_id
_entity_poly.type
_entity_poly.pdbx_seq_one_letter_code
_entity_poly.pdbx_strand_id
1 'polypeptide(L)'
;MKAKIAAAVLFVLCASNCISAQVSSGFAGGHLILTGGDVDKGVIERFVALAGGPDGNFVYVPTAASSVRLPSGFIYDPPDSDTPAANTQAFEEELAKMFGVKHVTLLHTRSRKTANSETFVASLKKANGVWLGAGNAGRLASAYLDTLTQKEIKAVLERGGVVGGNSAGAIIQGSYTVRGRPDKPLLMAKGHERGFAFLKNVAINPHLTEAKRDAELVNVLDSYPQLLGIGLDEKAALVVTGDRFEVIGEGRAAIYDNKKHGGNWYYWLKPGDRFDLRTRSVVQ
;
A
#
# COMPACT_ATOMS: atom_id res chain seq x y z
N MET A 1 -49.61 -53.80 27.20
CA MET A 1 -49.41 -52.35 27.00
C MET A 1 -47.94 -52.11 26.72
N LYS A 2 -47.52 -51.80 25.46
CA LYS A 2 -46.15 -51.50 25.07
C LYS A 2 -46.11 -50.02 24.74
N ALA A 3 -45.39 -49.22 25.55
CA ALA A 3 -45.17 -47.80 25.32
C ALA A 3 -44.12 -47.65 24.24
N LYS A 4 -44.44 -46.90 23.17
CA LYS A 4 -43.52 -46.48 22.14
C LYS A 4 -42.89 -45.13 22.57
N ILE A 5 -41.60 -45.13 22.82
CA ILE A 5 -40.81 -43.91 23.04
C ILE A 5 -40.40 -43.38 21.65
N ALA A 6 -40.92 -42.24 21.28
CA ALA A 6 -40.48 -41.50 20.09
C ALA A 6 -39.27 -40.63 20.44
N ALA A 7 -38.13 -40.95 19.88
CA ALA A 7 -36.94 -40.10 19.98
C ALA A 7 -37.03 -38.97 18.95
N ALA A 8 -37.17 -37.73 19.42
CA ALA A 8 -37.08 -36.55 18.59
C ALA A 8 -35.59 -36.22 18.36
N VAL A 9 -35.13 -36.35 17.12
CA VAL A 9 -33.79 -35.93 16.71
C VAL A 9 -33.84 -34.43 16.42
N LEU A 10 -33.23 -33.65 17.30
CA LEU A 10 -33.08 -32.20 17.16
C LEU A 10 -31.91 -31.93 16.18
N PHE A 11 -32.20 -31.58 14.94
CA PHE A 11 -31.20 -31.09 13.99
C PHE A 11 -30.82 -29.66 14.38
N VAL A 12 -29.68 -29.49 15.06
CA VAL A 12 -29.07 -28.19 15.25
C VAL A 12 -28.38 -27.82 13.93
N LEU A 13 -29.02 -26.97 13.14
CA LEU A 13 -28.37 -26.27 12.01
C LEU A 13 -27.34 -25.27 12.56
N CYS A 14 -26.08 -25.69 12.66
CA CYS A 14 -24.97 -24.78 12.80
C CYS A 14 -24.87 -23.97 11.49
N ALA A 15 -25.51 -22.80 11.44
CA ALA A 15 -25.21 -21.78 10.44
C ALA A 15 -23.78 -21.34 10.70
N SER A 16 -22.82 -21.90 9.96
CA SER A 16 -21.46 -21.39 9.88
C SER A 16 -21.55 -19.99 9.27
N ASN A 17 -21.64 -18.98 10.12
CA ASN A 17 -21.38 -17.60 9.71
C ASN A 17 -19.92 -17.55 9.29
N CYS A 18 -19.63 -17.78 8.00
CA CYS A 18 -18.42 -17.32 7.36
C CYS A 18 -18.44 -15.79 7.48
N ILE A 19 -17.85 -15.26 8.56
CA ILE A 19 -17.53 -13.85 8.66
C ILE A 19 -16.47 -13.65 7.58
N SER A 20 -16.91 -13.24 6.38
CA SER A 20 -16.01 -12.78 5.34
C SER A 20 -15.15 -11.68 5.96
N ALA A 21 -13.85 -11.87 5.99
CA ALA A 21 -12.94 -10.89 6.57
C ALA A 21 -13.14 -9.55 5.85
N GLN A 22 -13.64 -8.57 6.58
CA GLN A 22 -14.06 -7.28 6.02
C GLN A 22 -12.88 -6.53 5.44
N VAL A 23 -12.99 -6.07 4.20
CA VAL A 23 -12.05 -5.13 3.60
C VAL A 23 -12.33 -3.74 4.16
N SER A 24 -11.30 -3.05 4.62
CA SER A 24 -11.44 -1.72 5.21
C SER A 24 -10.11 -0.98 5.25
N SER A 25 -10.16 0.32 5.50
CA SER A 25 -8.98 1.04 5.96
C SER A 25 -8.56 0.55 7.35
N GLY A 26 -7.25 0.51 7.57
CA GLY A 26 -6.65 0.16 8.86
C GLY A 26 -6.40 1.37 9.77
N PHE A 27 -6.97 2.55 9.44
CA PHE A 27 -6.74 3.83 10.12
C PHE A 27 -8.04 4.63 10.20
N ALA A 28 -8.11 5.55 11.16
CA ALA A 28 -9.33 6.32 11.42
C ALA A 28 -9.38 7.67 10.69
N GLY A 29 -8.25 8.22 10.32
CA GLY A 29 -8.12 9.53 9.65
C GLY A 29 -7.11 9.51 8.53
N GLY A 30 -6.82 10.67 7.92
CA GLY A 30 -5.81 10.79 6.88
C GLY A 30 -6.17 10.12 5.55
N HIS A 31 -5.14 9.98 4.71
CA HIS A 31 -5.30 9.52 3.34
C HIS A 31 -4.18 8.59 2.91
N LEU A 32 -4.49 7.63 2.01
CA LEU A 32 -3.47 6.89 1.28
C LEU A 32 -3.44 7.34 -0.17
N ILE A 33 -2.26 7.33 -0.77
CA ILE A 33 -2.08 7.41 -2.22
C ILE A 33 -1.29 6.18 -2.68
N LEU A 34 -1.88 5.41 -3.59
CA LEU A 34 -1.32 4.19 -4.12
C LEU A 34 -1.14 4.34 -5.63
N THR A 35 0.10 4.29 -6.15
CA THR A 35 0.30 4.43 -7.59
C THR A 35 0.89 3.17 -8.22
N GLY A 36 0.54 2.94 -9.49
CA GLY A 36 1.01 1.78 -10.24
C GLY A 36 2.50 1.78 -10.50
N GLY A 37 3.06 2.92 -10.86
CA GLY A 37 4.50 3.05 -11.18
C GLY A 37 4.90 4.50 -11.31
N ASP A 38 4.54 5.11 -12.42
CA ASP A 38 4.79 6.53 -12.67
C ASP A 38 3.98 7.41 -11.70
N VAL A 39 4.62 8.47 -11.26
CA VAL A 39 4.00 9.48 -10.40
C VAL A 39 3.95 10.77 -11.18
N ASP A 40 2.79 11.06 -11.76
CA ASP A 40 2.59 12.29 -12.49
C ASP A 40 2.46 13.52 -11.58
N LYS A 41 2.51 14.70 -12.19
CA LYS A 41 2.43 15.98 -11.46
C LYS A 41 1.12 16.11 -10.67
N GLY A 42 -0.02 15.65 -11.23
CA GLY A 42 -1.33 15.75 -10.57
C GLY A 42 -1.39 14.90 -9.31
N VAL A 43 -0.79 13.72 -9.32
CA VAL A 43 -0.67 12.85 -8.14
C VAL A 43 0.19 13.51 -7.07
N ILE A 44 1.32 14.11 -7.45
CA ILE A 44 2.19 14.84 -6.52
C ILE A 44 1.45 16.02 -5.89
N GLU A 45 0.79 16.84 -6.70
CA GLU A 45 0.00 17.98 -6.22
C GLU A 45 -1.10 17.55 -5.26
N ARG A 46 -1.78 16.43 -5.56
CA ARG A 46 -2.79 15.86 -4.68
C ARG A 46 -2.20 15.39 -3.34
N PHE A 47 -1.02 14.72 -3.38
CA PHE A 47 -0.31 14.30 -2.18
C PHE A 47 0.06 15.50 -1.30
N VAL A 48 0.66 16.54 -1.88
CA VAL A 48 1.06 17.75 -1.15
C VAL A 48 -0.16 18.49 -0.57
N ALA A 49 -1.24 18.61 -1.35
CA ALA A 49 -2.47 19.24 -0.89
C ALA A 49 -3.09 18.50 0.31
N LEU A 50 -3.14 17.16 0.27
CA LEU A 50 -3.65 16.33 1.37
C LEU A 50 -2.73 16.37 2.61
N ALA A 51 -1.44 16.65 2.44
CA ALA A 51 -0.51 16.88 3.54
C ALA A 51 -0.58 18.29 4.15
N GLY A 52 -1.52 19.14 3.72
CA GLY A 52 -1.68 20.50 4.23
C GLY A 52 -0.90 21.56 3.46
N GLY A 53 -0.37 21.24 2.27
CA GLY A 53 0.31 22.19 1.40
C GLY A 53 1.85 22.12 1.48
N PRO A 54 2.55 22.99 0.73
CA PRO A 54 3.99 22.90 0.53
C PRO A 54 4.84 23.23 1.77
N ASP A 55 4.24 23.80 2.79
CA ASP A 55 4.89 24.15 4.05
C ASP A 55 4.90 22.98 5.06
N GLY A 56 4.27 21.85 4.72
CA GLY A 56 4.22 20.66 5.56
C GLY A 56 5.59 19.98 5.73
N ASN A 57 5.64 19.06 6.68
CA ASN A 57 6.81 18.21 6.89
C ASN A 57 6.67 16.92 6.07
N PHE A 58 7.57 16.71 5.13
CA PHE A 58 7.55 15.56 4.24
C PHE A 58 8.70 14.61 4.54
N VAL A 59 8.42 13.31 4.49
CA VAL A 59 9.40 12.24 4.65
C VAL A 59 9.37 11.34 3.43
N TYR A 60 10.53 11.08 2.83
CA TYR A 60 10.68 10.12 1.73
C TYR A 60 11.44 8.88 2.21
N VAL A 61 10.93 7.70 1.87
CA VAL A 61 11.46 6.40 2.31
C VAL A 61 11.96 5.61 1.10
N PRO A 62 13.26 5.64 0.76
CA PRO A 62 13.84 4.97 -0.40
C PRO A 62 14.14 3.49 -0.18
N THR A 63 13.85 2.91 1.00
CA THR A 63 14.35 1.60 1.47
C THR A 63 13.99 0.42 0.56
N ALA A 64 12.94 0.53 -0.26
CA ALA A 64 12.62 -0.48 -1.28
C ALA A 64 13.65 -0.56 -2.40
N ALA A 65 14.33 0.55 -2.72
CA ALA A 65 15.23 0.66 -3.85
C ALA A 65 16.65 0.17 -3.54
N SER A 66 17.38 -0.24 -4.57
CA SER A 66 18.84 -0.27 -4.59
C SER A 66 19.41 1.01 -5.19
N SER A 67 18.64 1.66 -6.08
CA SER A 67 18.95 2.94 -6.70
C SER A 67 17.65 3.67 -6.99
N VAL A 68 17.59 4.97 -6.72
CA VAL A 68 16.48 5.87 -7.07
C VAL A 68 16.96 6.83 -8.14
N ARG A 69 16.25 6.87 -9.27
CA ARG A 69 16.49 7.87 -10.32
C ARG A 69 15.30 8.83 -10.39
N LEU A 70 15.56 10.10 -10.18
CA LEU A 70 14.55 11.16 -10.32
C LEU A 70 14.39 11.62 -11.79
N PRO A 71 13.26 12.24 -12.14
CA PRO A 71 13.05 12.82 -13.48
C PRO A 71 14.12 13.85 -13.88
N SER A 72 14.73 14.55 -12.92
CA SER A 72 15.88 15.46 -13.14
C SER A 72 17.15 14.74 -13.61
N GLY A 73 17.16 13.39 -13.57
CA GLY A 73 18.35 12.57 -13.84
C GLY A 73 19.21 12.33 -12.61
N PHE A 74 18.89 12.94 -11.45
CA PHE A 74 19.61 12.70 -10.20
C PHE A 74 19.50 11.23 -9.78
N ILE A 75 20.60 10.65 -9.31
CA ILE A 75 20.66 9.26 -8.85
C ILE A 75 21.06 9.25 -7.38
N TYR A 76 20.30 8.47 -6.59
CA TYR A 76 20.58 8.20 -5.19
C TYR A 76 20.56 6.70 -4.93
N ASP A 77 21.66 6.18 -4.38
CA ASP A 77 21.78 4.78 -3.99
C ASP A 77 21.67 4.69 -2.46
N PRO A 78 20.52 4.20 -1.94
CA PRO A 78 20.35 4.04 -0.50
C PRO A 78 21.40 3.08 0.07
N PRO A 79 22.20 3.49 1.07
CA PRO A 79 23.27 2.67 1.60
C PRO A 79 22.75 1.42 2.33
N ASP A 80 23.53 0.34 2.34
CA ASP A 80 23.20 -0.85 3.15
C ASP A 80 23.52 -0.66 4.65
N SER A 81 24.21 0.42 5.00
CA SER A 81 24.53 0.81 6.37
C SER A 81 23.65 1.95 6.86
N ASP A 82 23.67 2.23 8.18
CA ASP A 82 22.97 3.38 8.76
C ASP A 82 23.72 4.72 8.57
N THR A 83 24.90 4.70 7.93
CA THR A 83 25.62 5.93 7.58
C THR A 83 24.97 6.55 6.35
N PRO A 84 24.53 7.81 6.40
CA PRO A 84 23.97 8.49 5.23
C PRO A 84 24.97 8.55 4.07
N ALA A 85 24.48 8.39 2.84
CA ALA A 85 25.29 8.60 1.65
C ALA A 85 25.74 10.07 1.55
N ALA A 86 26.90 10.30 0.95
CA ALA A 86 27.46 11.66 0.84
C ALA A 86 26.55 12.65 0.08
N ASN A 87 25.69 12.15 -0.85
CA ASN A 87 24.76 12.96 -1.62
C ASN A 87 23.32 12.99 -1.02
N THR A 88 23.13 12.58 0.24
CA THR A 88 21.81 12.56 0.89
C THR A 88 21.14 13.92 0.88
N GLN A 89 21.83 14.98 1.31
CA GLN A 89 21.27 16.34 1.31
C GLN A 89 20.88 16.82 -0.08
N ALA A 90 21.73 16.61 -1.07
CA ALA A 90 21.41 16.98 -2.46
C ALA A 90 20.19 16.22 -3.00
N PHE A 91 20.02 14.96 -2.59
CA PHE A 91 18.83 14.19 -2.95
C PHE A 91 17.55 14.69 -2.26
N GLU A 92 17.62 15.11 -0.99
CA GLU A 92 16.50 15.75 -0.28
C GLU A 92 16.08 17.05 -0.97
N GLU A 93 17.04 17.86 -1.45
CA GLU A 93 16.77 19.09 -2.20
C GLU A 93 16.11 18.82 -3.56
N GLU A 94 16.57 17.79 -4.29
CA GLU A 94 15.95 17.37 -5.55
C GLU A 94 14.52 16.82 -5.35
N LEU A 95 14.31 16.06 -4.28
CA LEU A 95 12.96 15.60 -3.90
C LEU A 95 12.05 16.77 -3.54
N ALA A 96 12.55 17.76 -2.79
CA ALA A 96 11.79 18.96 -2.45
C ALA A 96 11.34 19.73 -3.70
N LYS A 97 12.23 19.86 -4.69
CA LYS A 97 11.90 20.45 -6.01
C LYS A 97 10.85 19.61 -6.75
N MET A 98 11.03 18.29 -6.79
CA MET A 98 10.10 17.37 -7.46
C MET A 98 8.70 17.43 -6.85
N PHE A 99 8.60 17.45 -5.52
CA PHE A 99 7.33 17.56 -4.81
C PHE A 99 6.77 18.99 -4.78
N GLY A 100 7.56 20.01 -5.10
CA GLY A 100 7.15 21.41 -5.00
C GLY A 100 6.94 21.86 -3.55
N VAL A 101 7.75 21.36 -2.62
CA VAL A 101 7.67 21.63 -1.17
C VAL A 101 8.96 22.26 -0.64
N LYS A 102 8.92 22.83 0.56
CA LYS A 102 10.10 23.48 1.13
C LYS A 102 11.19 22.50 1.56
N HIS A 103 10.80 21.41 2.19
CA HIS A 103 11.74 20.43 2.74
C HIS A 103 11.19 19.00 2.63
N VAL A 104 12.09 18.08 2.31
CA VAL A 104 11.86 16.64 2.41
C VAL A 104 12.97 16.05 3.27
N THR A 105 12.62 15.25 4.25
CA THR A 105 13.59 14.48 5.04
C THR A 105 13.66 13.06 4.53
N LEU A 106 14.85 12.55 4.29
CA LEU A 106 15.06 11.16 3.92
C LEU A 106 15.05 10.27 5.15
N LEU A 107 14.30 9.16 5.11
CA LEU A 107 14.27 8.16 6.17
C LEU A 107 14.66 6.81 5.61
N HIS A 108 15.86 6.34 5.94
CA HIS A 108 16.37 5.08 5.42
C HIS A 108 17.19 4.31 6.46
N THR A 109 16.87 3.02 6.60
CA THR A 109 17.70 2.01 7.25
C THR A 109 17.31 0.62 6.76
N ARG A 110 18.23 -0.32 6.80
CA ARG A 110 17.95 -1.76 6.65
C ARG A 110 18.03 -2.49 7.99
N SER A 111 18.44 -1.79 9.04
CA SER A 111 18.57 -2.31 10.40
C SER A 111 17.24 -2.22 11.16
N ARG A 112 16.67 -3.36 11.54
CA ARG A 112 15.47 -3.39 12.39
C ARG A 112 15.71 -2.77 13.78
N LYS A 113 16.95 -2.83 14.28
CA LYS A 113 17.34 -2.18 15.56
C LYS A 113 17.18 -0.67 15.42
N THR A 114 17.72 -0.08 14.35
CA THR A 114 17.60 1.34 14.05
C THR A 114 16.17 1.75 13.79
N ALA A 115 15.41 0.93 13.03
CA ALA A 115 13.98 1.14 12.77
C ALA A 115 13.09 1.15 14.03
N ASN A 116 13.60 0.65 15.16
CA ASN A 116 12.93 0.70 16.47
C ASN A 116 13.47 1.81 17.39
N SER A 117 14.34 2.70 16.92
CA SER A 117 14.86 3.77 17.75
C SER A 117 14.03 5.06 17.66
N GLU A 118 13.85 5.72 18.78
CA GLU A 118 13.11 6.98 18.90
C GLU A 118 13.75 8.11 18.07
N THR A 119 15.07 8.13 17.99
CA THR A 119 15.81 9.11 17.20
C THR A 119 15.59 8.93 15.71
N PHE A 120 15.53 7.68 15.23
CA PHE A 120 15.28 7.39 13.82
C PHE A 120 13.89 7.84 13.37
N VAL A 121 12.86 7.61 14.18
CA VAL A 121 11.48 7.95 13.83
C VAL A 121 11.10 9.41 14.14
N ALA A 122 12.02 10.23 14.62
CA ALA A 122 11.71 11.59 15.06
C ALA A 122 11.09 12.46 13.97
N SER A 123 11.52 12.30 12.70
CA SER A 123 10.93 13.00 11.54
C SER A 123 9.49 12.54 11.28
N LEU A 124 9.18 11.26 11.44
CA LEU A 124 7.82 10.73 11.25
C LEU A 124 6.83 11.30 12.25
N LYS A 125 7.25 11.55 13.49
CA LYS A 125 6.38 12.14 14.53
C LYS A 125 5.87 13.54 14.17
N LYS A 126 6.57 14.25 13.29
CA LYS A 126 6.23 15.59 12.81
C LYS A 126 5.71 15.58 11.37
N ALA A 127 5.80 14.47 10.67
CA ALA A 127 5.44 14.38 9.27
C ALA A 127 3.94 14.62 9.02
N ASN A 128 3.62 15.40 8.01
CA ASN A 128 2.30 15.57 7.43
C ASN A 128 2.11 14.64 6.22
N GLY A 129 3.19 14.37 5.49
CA GLY A 129 3.22 13.46 4.35
C GLY A 129 4.40 12.50 4.40
N VAL A 130 4.17 11.23 4.10
CA VAL A 130 5.22 10.21 3.94
C VAL A 130 5.09 9.57 2.58
N TRP A 131 6.18 9.48 1.83
CA TRP A 131 6.21 8.80 0.54
C TRP A 131 7.10 7.57 0.58
N LEU A 132 6.51 6.40 0.32
CA LEU A 132 7.20 5.12 0.23
C LEU A 132 7.63 4.88 -1.23
N GLY A 133 8.94 4.87 -1.49
CA GLY A 133 9.49 4.76 -2.83
C GLY A 133 9.32 3.38 -3.48
N ALA A 134 9.54 3.34 -4.80
CA ALA A 134 9.55 2.12 -5.60
C ALA A 134 10.74 1.21 -5.32
N GLY A 135 10.68 -0.04 -5.78
CA GLY A 135 11.74 -1.04 -5.69
C GLY A 135 11.21 -2.43 -5.33
N ASN A 136 11.68 -3.00 -4.22
CA ASN A 136 11.24 -4.29 -3.71
C ASN A 136 10.48 -4.13 -2.38
N ALA A 137 9.19 -4.50 -2.38
CA ALA A 137 8.33 -4.40 -1.19
C ALA A 137 8.83 -5.25 -0.01
N GLY A 138 9.48 -6.37 -0.29
CA GLY A 138 10.08 -7.23 0.72
C GLY A 138 11.19 -6.53 1.53
N ARG A 139 11.92 -5.58 0.93
CA ARG A 139 12.92 -4.78 1.66
C ARG A 139 12.24 -3.83 2.66
N LEU A 140 11.10 -3.22 2.30
CA LEU A 140 10.30 -2.43 3.24
C LEU A 140 9.76 -3.30 4.38
N ALA A 141 9.20 -4.47 4.04
CA ALA A 141 8.71 -5.41 5.04
C ALA A 141 9.83 -5.87 6.00
N SER A 142 10.99 -6.28 5.45
CA SER A 142 12.13 -6.74 6.23
C SER A 142 12.65 -5.68 7.19
N ALA A 143 12.71 -4.42 6.76
CA ALA A 143 13.22 -3.32 7.56
C ALA A 143 12.19 -2.82 8.60
N TYR A 144 10.91 -2.70 8.21
CA TYR A 144 9.97 -1.88 8.98
C TYR A 144 8.74 -2.62 9.50
N LEU A 145 8.39 -3.80 9.00
CA LEU A 145 7.20 -4.53 9.48
C LEU A 145 7.34 -4.85 10.98
N ASP A 146 6.29 -4.56 11.76
CA ASP A 146 6.25 -4.73 13.23
C ASP A 146 7.37 -3.95 13.97
N THR A 147 7.74 -2.77 13.48
CA THR A 147 8.70 -1.86 14.14
C THR A 147 8.05 -0.55 14.54
N LEU A 148 8.79 0.26 15.32
CA LEU A 148 8.38 1.61 15.66
C LEU A 148 8.20 2.49 14.41
N THR A 149 9.01 2.27 13.36
CA THR A 149 8.86 2.99 12.08
C THR A 149 7.49 2.74 11.46
N GLN A 150 7.04 1.49 11.34
CA GLN A 150 5.69 1.20 10.82
C GLN A 150 4.61 1.85 11.68
N LYS A 151 4.75 1.78 13.00
CA LYS A 151 3.81 2.41 13.95
C LYS A 151 3.72 3.92 13.73
N GLU A 152 4.85 4.60 13.59
CA GLU A 152 4.89 6.06 13.39
C GLU A 152 4.40 6.47 12.00
N ILE A 153 4.65 5.67 10.94
CA ILE A 153 4.02 5.91 9.62
C ILE A 153 2.50 5.80 9.74
N LYS A 154 1.98 4.80 10.45
CA LYS A 154 0.53 4.67 10.70
C LYS A 154 0.00 5.85 11.52
N ALA A 155 0.75 6.34 12.50
CA ALA A 155 0.39 7.50 13.30
C ALA A 155 0.25 8.79 12.46
N VAL A 156 0.98 8.92 11.33
CA VAL A 156 0.76 10.01 10.36
C VAL A 156 -0.68 9.99 9.84
N LEU A 157 -1.19 8.82 9.46
CA LEU A 157 -2.59 8.67 9.01
C LEU A 157 -3.58 8.99 10.14
N GLU A 158 -3.33 8.49 11.35
CA GLU A 158 -4.25 8.64 12.48
C GLU A 158 -4.42 10.11 12.91
N ARG A 159 -3.41 10.97 12.66
CA ARG A 159 -3.50 12.42 12.91
C ARG A 159 -3.90 13.25 11.68
N GLY A 160 -4.41 12.60 10.61
CA GLY A 160 -4.97 13.27 9.44
C GLY A 160 -3.98 13.53 8.30
N GLY A 161 -2.74 13.04 8.39
CA GLY A 161 -1.74 13.17 7.35
C GLY A 161 -1.95 12.21 6.17
N VAL A 162 -0.99 12.15 5.25
CA VAL A 162 -1.06 11.32 4.05
C VAL A 162 0.16 10.38 3.95
N VAL A 163 -0.09 9.13 3.57
CA VAL A 163 0.96 8.17 3.18
C VAL A 163 0.78 7.83 1.72
N GLY A 164 1.74 8.22 0.90
CA GLY A 164 1.81 7.90 -0.52
C GLY A 164 2.83 6.80 -0.79
N GLY A 165 2.71 6.14 -1.94
CA GLY A 165 3.75 5.23 -2.40
C GLY A 165 3.51 4.72 -3.80
N ASN A 166 4.61 4.49 -4.52
CA ASN A 166 4.59 3.98 -5.87
C ASN A 166 5.19 2.57 -5.95
N SER A 167 4.63 1.72 -6.80
CA SER A 167 5.10 0.35 -7.03
C SER A 167 5.25 -0.43 -5.71
N ALA A 168 6.46 -0.71 -5.25
CA ALA A 168 6.73 -1.38 -3.96
C ALA A 168 6.13 -0.64 -2.77
N GLY A 169 6.15 0.71 -2.80
CA GLY A 169 5.53 1.55 -1.79
C GLY A 169 4.01 1.49 -1.77
N ALA A 170 3.37 1.19 -2.91
CA ALA A 170 1.94 0.88 -2.96
C ALA A 170 1.66 -0.53 -2.42
N ILE A 171 2.42 -1.54 -2.86
CA ILE A 171 2.27 -2.94 -2.43
C ILE A 171 2.27 -3.06 -0.90
N ILE A 172 3.24 -2.45 -0.23
CA ILE A 172 3.44 -2.63 1.20
C ILE A 172 2.30 -2.06 2.05
N GLN A 173 1.49 -1.15 1.51
CA GLN A 173 0.34 -0.56 2.22
C GLN A 173 -0.85 -1.52 2.35
N GLY A 174 -0.93 -2.56 1.51
CA GLY A 174 -1.88 -3.65 1.66
C GLY A 174 -1.57 -4.55 2.86
N SER A 175 -2.48 -5.46 3.18
CA SER A 175 -2.25 -6.50 4.18
C SER A 175 -1.50 -7.70 3.60
N TYR A 176 -1.66 -7.95 2.30
CA TYR A 176 -0.94 -8.98 1.57
C TYR A 176 0.09 -8.35 0.63
N THR A 177 1.34 -8.78 0.75
CA THR A 177 2.47 -8.24 0.00
C THR A 177 2.82 -9.17 -1.15
N VAL A 178 2.37 -8.87 -2.36
CA VAL A 178 2.87 -9.54 -3.56
C VAL A 178 4.37 -9.28 -3.70
N ARG A 179 5.16 -10.31 -4.06
CA ARG A 179 6.63 -10.19 -4.19
C ARG A 179 7.33 -9.74 -2.91
N GLY A 180 6.87 -10.23 -1.75
CA GLY A 180 7.35 -9.81 -0.42
C GLY A 180 8.74 -10.32 -0.03
N ARG A 181 9.44 -11.14 -0.82
CA ARG A 181 10.82 -11.54 -0.53
C ARG A 181 11.81 -10.44 -0.91
N PRO A 182 12.75 -10.10 -0.01
CA PRO A 182 13.70 -9.00 -0.26
C PRO A 182 14.80 -9.34 -1.25
N ASP A 183 15.15 -10.63 -1.40
CA ASP A 183 16.20 -11.14 -2.28
C ASP A 183 15.67 -11.58 -3.65
N LYS A 184 14.45 -12.11 -3.68
CA LYS A 184 13.82 -12.64 -4.90
C LYS A 184 12.34 -12.33 -4.92
N PRO A 185 11.86 -11.45 -5.82
CA PRO A 185 10.46 -11.00 -5.85
C PRO A 185 9.55 -12.10 -6.45
N LEU A 186 9.17 -13.09 -5.65
CA LEU A 186 8.18 -14.10 -6.00
C LEU A 186 6.78 -13.58 -5.75
N LEU A 187 5.84 -13.86 -6.66
CA LEU A 187 4.44 -13.40 -6.57
C LEU A 187 3.81 -13.77 -5.23
N MET A 188 3.95 -15.03 -4.81
CA MET A 188 3.54 -15.52 -3.50
C MET A 188 4.78 -16.13 -2.83
N ALA A 189 5.23 -15.50 -1.75
CA ALA A 189 6.44 -15.89 -1.06
C ALA A 189 6.11 -16.29 0.37
N LYS A 190 6.00 -17.60 0.64
CA LYS A 190 5.66 -18.13 1.96
C LYS A 190 6.53 -17.53 3.05
N GLY A 191 5.88 -16.98 4.09
CA GLY A 191 6.54 -16.28 5.19
C GLY A 191 6.87 -14.81 4.93
N HIS A 192 6.55 -14.29 3.74
CA HIS A 192 6.79 -12.90 3.34
C HIS A 192 5.54 -12.21 2.77
N GLU A 193 4.36 -12.70 3.16
CA GLU A 193 3.08 -12.22 2.62
C GLU A 193 2.54 -10.98 3.35
N ARG A 194 3.08 -10.65 4.53
CA ARG A 194 2.54 -9.57 5.35
C ARG A 194 3.01 -8.20 4.90
N GLY A 195 2.05 -7.29 4.67
CA GLY A 195 2.27 -5.87 4.48
C GLY A 195 1.93 -5.05 5.73
N PHE A 196 1.94 -3.73 5.61
CA PHE A 196 1.63 -2.81 6.73
C PHE A 196 0.16 -2.81 7.13
N ALA A 197 -0.71 -3.38 6.32
CA ALA A 197 -2.16 -3.47 6.55
C ALA A 197 -2.83 -2.09 6.79
N PHE A 198 -2.34 -1.05 6.11
CA PHE A 198 -3.06 0.22 6.04
C PHE A 198 -4.37 0.04 5.25
N LEU A 199 -4.39 -0.89 4.29
CA LEU A 199 -5.61 -1.50 3.74
C LEU A 199 -5.70 -2.95 4.20
N LYS A 200 -6.72 -3.27 4.97
CA LYS A 200 -6.96 -4.60 5.51
C LYS A 200 -7.62 -5.50 4.46
N ASN A 201 -7.15 -6.74 4.37
CA ASN A 201 -7.63 -7.75 3.41
C ASN A 201 -7.55 -7.26 1.94
N VAL A 202 -6.47 -6.55 1.61
CA VAL A 202 -6.18 -6.04 0.27
C VAL A 202 -4.81 -6.51 -0.18
N ALA A 203 -4.71 -6.96 -1.43
CA ALA A 203 -3.49 -7.18 -2.19
C ALA A 203 -3.41 -6.18 -3.34
N ILE A 204 -2.27 -5.47 -3.47
CA ILE A 204 -2.05 -4.47 -4.52
C ILE A 204 -1.02 -5.00 -5.50
N ASN A 205 -1.31 -4.93 -6.81
CA ASN A 205 -0.39 -5.34 -7.86
C ASN A 205 -0.20 -4.20 -8.87
N PRO A 206 0.91 -3.46 -8.79
CA PRO A 206 1.23 -2.37 -9.70
C PRO A 206 1.76 -2.87 -11.04
N HIS A 207 1.92 -1.95 -12.02
CA HIS A 207 2.41 -2.22 -13.39
C HIS A 207 1.55 -3.28 -14.12
N LEU A 208 0.25 -3.23 -13.93
CA LEU A 208 -0.64 -4.34 -14.30
C LEU A 208 -0.57 -4.66 -15.79
N THR A 209 -0.90 -3.69 -16.63
CA THR A 209 -0.94 -3.85 -18.10
C THR A 209 0.48 -3.90 -18.67
N GLU A 210 1.36 -3.01 -18.25
CA GLU A 210 2.72 -2.84 -18.77
C GLU A 210 3.57 -4.08 -18.53
N ALA A 211 3.41 -4.71 -17.38
CA ALA A 211 4.13 -5.95 -17.04
C ALA A 211 3.32 -7.23 -17.31
N LYS A 212 2.12 -7.12 -17.92
CA LYS A 212 1.22 -8.26 -18.26
C LYS A 212 0.90 -9.12 -17.02
N ARG A 213 0.46 -8.48 -15.92
CA ARG A 213 0.26 -9.11 -14.61
C ARG A 213 -1.20 -9.40 -14.27
N ASP A 214 -2.09 -9.30 -15.23
CA ASP A 214 -3.55 -9.45 -15.07
C ASP A 214 -3.97 -10.80 -14.47
N ALA A 215 -3.25 -11.88 -14.75
CA ALA A 215 -3.52 -13.19 -14.15
C ALA A 215 -2.98 -13.35 -12.71
N GLU A 216 -2.07 -12.50 -12.25
CA GLU A 216 -1.35 -12.74 -11.00
C GLU A 216 -2.25 -12.63 -9.76
N LEU A 217 -3.13 -11.62 -9.70
CA LEU A 217 -4.06 -11.49 -8.57
C LEU A 217 -5.12 -12.58 -8.55
N VAL A 218 -5.45 -13.20 -9.69
CA VAL A 218 -6.31 -14.37 -9.73
C VAL A 218 -5.68 -15.49 -8.91
N ASN A 219 -4.39 -15.82 -9.17
CA ASN A 219 -3.66 -16.85 -8.44
C ASN A 219 -3.54 -16.54 -6.94
N VAL A 220 -3.37 -15.26 -6.59
CA VAL A 220 -3.33 -14.84 -5.18
C VAL A 220 -4.68 -15.05 -4.51
N LEU A 221 -5.78 -14.67 -5.16
CA LEU A 221 -7.13 -14.79 -4.58
C LEU A 221 -7.62 -16.23 -4.53
N ASP A 222 -7.18 -17.11 -5.43
CA ASP A 222 -7.44 -18.55 -5.34
C ASP A 222 -6.89 -19.14 -4.03
N SER A 223 -5.73 -18.65 -3.60
CA SER A 223 -5.08 -19.09 -2.35
C SER A 223 -5.58 -18.32 -1.11
N TYR A 224 -6.01 -17.09 -1.29
CA TYR A 224 -6.43 -16.16 -0.23
C TYR A 224 -7.77 -15.49 -0.60
N PRO A 225 -8.90 -16.25 -0.64
CA PRO A 225 -10.18 -15.78 -1.17
C PRO A 225 -10.83 -14.63 -0.38
N GLN A 226 -10.36 -14.37 0.84
CA GLN A 226 -10.82 -13.25 1.66
C GLN A 226 -10.31 -11.89 1.16
N LEU A 227 -9.24 -11.87 0.37
CA LEU A 227 -8.64 -10.64 -0.11
C LEU A 227 -9.51 -9.96 -1.17
N LEU A 228 -9.35 -8.65 -1.29
CA LEU A 228 -9.67 -7.85 -2.47
C LEU A 228 -8.37 -7.60 -3.21
N GLY A 229 -8.30 -7.96 -4.48
CA GLY A 229 -7.18 -7.62 -5.35
C GLY A 229 -7.40 -6.28 -6.02
N ILE A 230 -6.37 -5.44 -6.03
CA ILE A 230 -6.37 -4.15 -6.75
C ILE A 230 -5.15 -4.11 -7.65
N GLY A 231 -5.37 -4.19 -8.95
CA GLY A 231 -4.34 -4.01 -9.97
C GLY A 231 -4.27 -2.55 -10.39
N LEU A 232 -3.08 -1.99 -10.58
CA LEU A 232 -2.89 -0.60 -11.00
C LEU A 232 -2.06 -0.55 -12.28
N ASP A 233 -2.58 0.11 -13.33
CA ASP A 233 -1.79 0.49 -14.50
C ASP A 233 -0.69 1.50 -14.09
N GLU A 234 0.35 1.66 -14.92
CA GLU A 234 1.54 2.49 -14.64
C GLU A 234 1.19 3.89 -14.14
N LYS A 235 0.27 4.57 -14.82
CA LYS A 235 -0.18 5.93 -14.52
C LYS A 235 -1.47 6.02 -13.71
N ALA A 236 -1.90 4.90 -13.11
CA ALA A 236 -3.06 4.89 -12.23
C ALA A 236 -2.65 5.24 -10.81
N ALA A 237 -3.49 6.02 -10.14
CA ALA A 237 -3.37 6.24 -8.71
C ALA A 237 -4.73 6.14 -8.01
N LEU A 238 -4.73 5.70 -6.76
CA LEU A 238 -5.89 5.71 -5.87
C LEU A 238 -5.66 6.69 -4.75
N VAL A 239 -6.66 7.53 -4.49
CA VAL A 239 -6.73 8.34 -3.26
C VAL A 239 -7.73 7.68 -2.33
N VAL A 240 -7.27 7.11 -1.23
CA VAL A 240 -8.11 6.44 -0.24
C VAL A 240 -8.39 7.40 0.91
N THR A 241 -9.67 7.57 1.24
CA THR A 241 -10.15 8.34 2.38
C THR A 241 -11.19 7.51 3.13
N GLY A 242 -10.92 7.17 4.38
CA GLY A 242 -11.74 6.20 5.10
C GLY A 242 -11.83 4.89 4.32
N ASP A 243 -13.02 4.31 4.22
CA ASP A 243 -13.26 3.05 3.50
C ASP A 243 -13.61 3.24 2.01
N ARG A 244 -13.24 4.38 1.41
CA ARG A 244 -13.49 4.66 -0.01
C ARG A 244 -12.21 5.10 -0.71
N PHE A 245 -12.14 4.80 -2.00
CA PHE A 245 -11.11 5.38 -2.84
C PHE A 245 -11.70 5.98 -4.13
N GLU A 246 -10.95 6.91 -4.70
CA GLU A 246 -11.15 7.50 -6.02
C GLU A 246 -9.96 7.15 -6.91
N VAL A 247 -10.22 6.78 -8.16
CA VAL A 247 -9.17 6.59 -9.18
C VAL A 247 -8.80 7.94 -9.76
N ILE A 248 -7.51 8.28 -9.74
CA ILE A 248 -6.95 9.49 -10.35
C ILE A 248 -5.79 9.13 -11.29
N GLY A 249 -5.24 10.12 -11.99
CA GLY A 249 -4.19 9.92 -12.99
C GLY A 249 -4.75 9.58 -14.37
N GLU A 250 -3.94 9.01 -15.24
CA GLU A 250 -4.31 8.67 -16.63
C GLU A 250 -4.58 7.16 -16.81
N GLY A 251 -4.14 6.33 -15.88
CA GLY A 251 -4.30 4.88 -15.91
C GLY A 251 -5.58 4.40 -15.23
N ARG A 252 -5.81 3.08 -15.29
CA ARG A 252 -6.99 2.42 -14.73
C ARG A 252 -6.63 1.54 -13.55
N ALA A 253 -7.62 1.24 -12.71
CA ALA A 253 -7.52 0.26 -11.64
C ALA A 253 -8.39 -0.96 -11.97
N ALA A 254 -7.85 -2.16 -11.82
CA ALA A 254 -8.58 -3.41 -11.97
C ALA A 254 -8.97 -3.96 -10.60
N ILE A 255 -10.22 -4.34 -10.43
CA ILE A 255 -10.76 -4.89 -9.18
C ILE A 255 -10.98 -6.40 -9.35
N TYR A 256 -10.36 -7.17 -8.45
CA TYR A 256 -10.46 -8.62 -8.34
C TYR A 256 -11.20 -8.96 -7.05
N ASP A 257 -12.41 -9.45 -7.16
CA ASP A 257 -13.29 -9.76 -6.03
C ASP A 257 -13.67 -11.25 -5.95
N ASN A 258 -12.91 -12.08 -6.63
CA ASN A 258 -13.10 -13.52 -6.75
C ASN A 258 -14.41 -13.92 -7.46
N LYS A 259 -14.92 -13.05 -8.32
CA LYS A 259 -16.10 -13.28 -9.17
C LYS A 259 -15.77 -13.03 -10.63
N LYS A 260 -16.55 -13.65 -11.53
CA LYS A 260 -16.46 -13.38 -12.96
C LYS A 260 -17.35 -12.19 -13.35
N HIS A 261 -16.78 -11.28 -14.12
CA HIS A 261 -17.41 -10.09 -14.69
C HIS A 261 -17.29 -10.13 -16.21
N GLY A 262 -18.38 -10.50 -16.91
CA GLY A 262 -18.37 -10.61 -18.38
C GLY A 262 -17.32 -11.61 -18.92
N GLY A 263 -17.01 -12.68 -18.15
CA GLY A 263 -16.01 -13.68 -18.52
C GLY A 263 -14.60 -13.46 -17.92
N ASN A 264 -14.27 -12.25 -17.48
CA ASN A 264 -13.02 -11.93 -16.81
C ASN A 264 -13.12 -12.07 -15.27
N TRP A 265 -11.98 -12.31 -14.60
CA TRP A 265 -11.90 -12.36 -13.15
C TRP A 265 -11.72 -10.99 -12.48
N TYR A 266 -11.82 -9.90 -13.27
CA TYR A 266 -11.72 -8.53 -12.80
C TYR A 266 -12.54 -7.59 -13.69
N TYR A 267 -12.76 -6.39 -13.20
CA TYR A 267 -13.32 -5.29 -13.98
C TYR A 267 -12.52 -4.01 -13.73
N TRP A 268 -12.60 -3.10 -14.69
CA TRP A 268 -11.84 -1.87 -14.69
C TRP A 268 -12.63 -0.71 -14.08
N LEU A 269 -11.91 0.08 -13.27
CA LEU A 269 -12.29 1.42 -12.88
C LEU A 269 -11.42 2.41 -13.65
N LYS A 270 -12.00 3.51 -14.11
CA LYS A 270 -11.34 4.61 -14.83
C LYS A 270 -11.16 5.82 -13.91
N PRO A 271 -10.32 6.80 -14.28
CA PRO A 271 -10.20 8.05 -13.55
C PRO A 271 -11.57 8.71 -13.29
N GLY A 272 -11.79 9.14 -12.04
CA GLY A 272 -13.04 9.67 -11.53
C GLY A 272 -13.99 8.64 -10.91
N ASP A 273 -13.81 7.35 -11.18
CA ASP A 273 -14.60 6.31 -10.53
C ASP A 273 -14.26 6.21 -9.04
N ARG A 274 -15.29 5.95 -8.23
CA ARG A 274 -15.17 5.77 -6.78
C ARG A 274 -15.58 4.37 -6.37
N PHE A 275 -14.95 3.86 -5.34
CA PHE A 275 -15.19 2.50 -4.86
C PHE A 275 -15.27 2.46 -3.33
N ASP A 276 -16.22 1.72 -2.81
CA ASP A 276 -16.36 1.45 -1.38
C ASP A 276 -15.77 0.08 -1.04
N LEU A 277 -14.74 0.09 -0.19
CA LEU A 277 -13.99 -1.10 0.21
C LEU A 277 -14.84 -2.08 1.03
N ARG A 278 -15.74 -1.57 1.86
CA ARG A 278 -16.57 -2.40 2.75
C ARG A 278 -17.64 -3.18 2.00
N THR A 279 -18.30 -2.49 1.07
CA THR A 279 -19.33 -3.11 0.23
C THR A 279 -18.75 -3.80 -1.01
N ARG A 280 -17.45 -3.57 -1.31
CA ARG A 280 -16.75 -4.02 -2.52
C ARG A 280 -17.51 -3.65 -3.79
N SER A 281 -17.93 -2.40 -3.90
CA SER A 281 -18.75 -1.91 -5.02
C SER A 281 -18.40 -0.50 -5.44
N VAL A 282 -18.68 -0.22 -6.71
CA VAL A 282 -18.59 1.14 -7.27
C VAL A 282 -19.63 2.02 -6.61
N VAL A 283 -19.21 3.23 -6.22
CA VAL A 283 -20.11 4.26 -5.67
C VAL A 283 -20.59 5.12 -6.82
N GLN A 284 -21.89 5.21 -6.98
CA GLN A 284 -22.54 6.10 -7.97
C GLN A 284 -22.47 7.56 -7.55
#